data_93b374f98a542f421fb8f928e35b9517
#
_entry.id   93b374f98a542f421fb8f928e35b9517
#
_cell.length_a   1.000
_cell.length_b   1.000
_cell.length_c   1.000
_cell.angle_alpha   90.00
_cell.angle_beta   90.00
_cell.angle_gamma   90.00
#
_symmetry.space_group_name_H-M   'P 1'
#
loop_
_entity.id
_entity.type
_entity.pdbx_description
1 polymer ?
#
loop_
_entity_poly.entity_id
_entity_poly.type
_entity_poly.pdbx_seq_one_letter_code
_entity_poly.pdbx_strand_id
1 'polypeptide(L)'
;GRFYALPQSPQLFKQLCMMGISGKPALDRDKTLLPMRQWGVACMSIGFLISEETAMIWRGPMVMSAVQQLVGDVAWGALDVLLIDMPPGTGDAQLTLSQRVPLTGAVIVSTPQDIALLDARRGISMFRKVEVPVLGLVENMSVFVCPHCGEGTHIFGAGGARAEAEKLGAPFLGEVPLALELRERCDAGEPAADDDASPSGRAFHDIAARLWQEVESRRATGPAPPRIVME
;
A
#
# COMPACT_ATOMS: atom_id res chain seq x y z
N GLY A 1 -4.95 5.52 16.09
CA GLY A 1 -3.85 5.14 15.22
C GLY A 1 -3.85 6.01 13.98
N ARG A 2 -2.67 6.29 13.42
CA ARG A 2 -2.53 7.09 12.20
C ARG A 2 -1.86 6.24 11.14
N PHE A 3 -2.44 6.18 9.94
CA PHE A 3 -1.91 5.44 8.79
C PHE A 3 -1.23 6.41 7.83
N TYR A 4 -0.17 5.95 7.17
CA TYR A 4 0.61 6.74 6.23
C TYR A 4 0.95 5.92 4.99
N ALA A 5 0.81 6.50 3.80
CA ALA A 5 1.06 5.83 2.53
C ALA A 5 2.04 6.62 1.66
N LEU A 6 2.96 5.92 1.03
CA LEU A 6 3.91 6.45 0.04
C LEU A 6 3.65 5.79 -1.32
N PRO A 7 2.79 6.32 -2.19
CA PRO A 7 2.59 5.76 -3.51
C PRO A 7 3.72 6.10 -4.48
N GLN A 8 4.15 5.10 -5.25
CA GLN A 8 5.16 5.27 -6.30
C GLN A 8 4.72 4.58 -7.60
N SER A 9 4.22 5.33 -8.58
CA SER A 9 4.06 4.84 -9.95
C SER A 9 3.80 6.00 -10.91
N PRO A 10 3.85 5.80 -12.26
CA PRO A 10 3.35 6.79 -13.23
C PRO A 10 1.87 7.17 -13.02
N GLN A 11 1.14 6.39 -12.22
CA GLN A 11 -0.24 6.67 -11.80
C GLN A 11 -0.32 7.51 -10.51
N LEU A 12 0.79 8.07 -10.04
CA LEU A 12 0.92 8.85 -8.80
C LEU A 12 -0.16 9.92 -8.62
N PHE A 13 -0.41 10.69 -9.67
CA PHE A 13 -1.44 11.72 -9.64
C PHE A 13 -2.83 11.12 -9.47
N LYS A 14 -3.11 9.99 -10.13
CA LYS A 14 -4.39 9.29 -9.99
C LYS A 14 -4.60 8.78 -8.58
N GLN A 15 -3.58 8.22 -7.96
CA GLN A 15 -3.64 7.76 -6.55
C GLN A 15 -3.84 8.91 -5.58
N LEU A 16 -3.21 10.06 -5.82
CA LEU A 16 -3.42 11.26 -5.01
C LEU A 16 -4.84 11.81 -5.16
N CYS A 17 -5.38 11.81 -6.37
CA CYS A 17 -6.78 12.14 -6.62
C CYS A 17 -7.73 11.20 -5.86
N MET A 18 -7.43 9.91 -5.80
CA MET A 18 -8.21 8.92 -5.03
C MET A 18 -8.25 9.20 -3.53
N MET A 19 -7.28 9.94 -2.99
CA MET A 19 -7.27 10.39 -1.60
C MET A 19 -7.81 11.80 -1.42
N GLY A 20 -8.25 12.47 -2.49
CA GLY A 20 -8.71 13.86 -2.45
C GLY A 20 -7.62 14.85 -2.04
N ILE A 21 -6.33 14.50 -2.19
CA ILE A 21 -5.20 15.34 -1.79
C ILE A 21 -4.65 16.07 -3.01
N SER A 22 -4.60 17.40 -2.94
CA SER A 22 -4.07 18.24 -4.01
C SER A 22 -3.13 19.32 -3.45
N GLY A 23 -2.27 19.88 -4.30
CA GLY A 23 -1.35 20.94 -3.95
C GLY A 23 0.08 20.45 -3.68
N LYS A 24 0.91 21.33 -3.12
CA LYS A 24 2.32 21.05 -2.81
C LYS A 24 2.54 21.05 -1.30
N PRO A 25 3.43 20.19 -0.79
CA PRO A 25 3.80 20.19 0.61
C PRO A 25 4.51 21.49 0.98
N ALA A 26 4.21 21.99 2.16
CA ALA A 26 4.91 23.15 2.73
C ALA A 26 6.24 22.69 3.33
N LEU A 27 7.15 23.66 3.51
CA LEU A 27 8.37 23.46 4.28
C LEU A 27 8.20 24.08 5.67
N ASP A 28 8.77 23.45 6.68
CA ASP A 28 8.90 24.04 8.00
C ASP A 28 10.06 25.06 8.06
N ARG A 29 10.35 25.58 9.28
CA ARG A 29 11.42 26.55 9.50
C ARG A 29 12.81 25.99 9.20
N ASP A 30 12.99 24.68 9.34
CA ASP A 30 14.23 23.95 9.12
C ASP A 30 14.34 23.40 7.69
N LYS A 31 13.44 23.82 6.79
CA LYS A 31 13.31 23.37 5.40
C LYS A 31 12.96 21.88 5.25
N THR A 32 12.39 21.28 6.28
CA THR A 32 11.89 19.90 6.24
C THR A 32 10.51 19.88 5.59
N LEU A 33 10.21 18.86 4.79
CA LEU A 33 8.93 18.71 4.13
C LEU A 33 7.83 18.37 5.16
N LEU A 34 6.75 19.14 5.16
CA LEU A 34 5.55 18.83 5.95
C LEU A 34 4.64 17.89 5.18
N PRO A 35 4.21 16.77 5.77
CA PRO A 35 3.31 15.85 5.07
C PRO A 35 1.94 16.48 4.83
N MET A 36 1.34 16.18 3.69
CA MET A 36 -0.04 16.53 3.38
C MET A 36 -0.98 15.75 4.29
N ARG A 37 -2.13 16.31 4.64
CA ARG A 37 -3.07 15.68 5.58
C ARG A 37 -4.48 15.68 5.02
N GLN A 38 -5.09 14.50 4.98
CA GLN A 38 -6.49 14.29 4.61
C GLN A 38 -7.03 13.06 5.33
N TRP A 39 -8.30 13.02 5.67
CA TRP A 39 -8.96 11.86 6.31
C TRP A 39 -8.26 11.36 7.60
N GLY A 40 -7.60 12.23 8.34
CA GLY A 40 -6.81 11.85 9.51
C GLY A 40 -5.47 11.16 9.20
N VAL A 41 -5.12 11.03 7.92
CA VAL A 41 -3.88 10.41 7.43
C VAL A 41 -2.88 11.49 7.03
N ALA A 42 -1.60 11.29 7.39
CA ALA A 42 -0.50 12.06 6.82
C ALA A 42 0.04 11.31 5.59
N CYS A 43 0.20 12.00 4.48
CA CYS A 43 0.61 11.41 3.22
C CYS A 43 1.74 12.22 2.59
N MET A 44 2.69 11.53 1.98
CA MET A 44 3.70 12.13 1.12
C MET A 44 3.88 11.29 -0.13
N SER A 45 4.04 11.95 -1.26
CA SER A 45 4.27 11.31 -2.54
C SER A 45 5.24 12.12 -3.37
N ILE A 46 6.00 11.43 -4.19
CA ILE A 46 6.84 12.07 -5.23
C ILE A 46 5.99 12.95 -6.15
N GLY A 47 4.74 12.54 -6.43
CA GLY A 47 3.79 13.32 -7.23
C GLY A 47 3.53 14.74 -6.72
N PHE A 48 3.69 15.01 -5.43
CA PHE A 48 3.59 16.37 -4.88
C PHE A 48 4.81 17.23 -5.16
N LEU A 49 5.97 16.61 -5.47
CA LEU A 49 7.25 17.28 -5.63
C LEU A 49 7.61 17.59 -7.08
N ILE A 50 6.91 16.97 -8.03
CA ILE A 50 7.12 17.14 -9.47
C ILE A 50 5.91 17.80 -10.13
N SER A 51 6.11 18.52 -11.24
CA SER A 51 5.01 19.04 -12.05
C SER A 51 4.45 17.96 -12.98
N GLU A 52 3.15 17.98 -13.22
CA GLU A 52 2.46 17.04 -14.13
C GLU A 52 3.02 17.06 -15.57
N GLU A 53 3.54 18.21 -15.99
CA GLU A 53 4.11 18.40 -17.32
C GLU A 53 5.52 17.83 -17.49
N THR A 54 6.16 17.41 -16.40
CA THR A 54 7.53 16.93 -16.43
C THR A 54 7.57 15.42 -16.65
N ALA A 55 7.83 14.99 -17.87
CA ALA A 55 8.14 13.59 -18.16
C ALA A 55 9.49 13.21 -17.54
N MET A 56 9.49 12.76 -16.29
CA MET A 56 10.69 12.28 -15.64
C MET A 56 10.91 10.80 -15.92
N ILE A 57 12.08 10.49 -16.49
CA ILE A 57 12.52 9.09 -16.64
C ILE A 57 13.14 8.66 -15.30
N TRP A 58 12.39 7.92 -14.51
CA TRP A 58 12.84 7.39 -13.24
C TRP A 58 13.88 6.29 -13.45
N ARG A 59 15.13 6.58 -13.15
CA ARG A 59 16.19 5.57 -13.07
C ARG A 59 16.30 5.06 -11.63
N GLY A 60 16.72 3.79 -11.45
CA GLY A 60 16.82 3.16 -10.15
C GLY A 60 17.44 4.02 -9.04
N PRO A 61 18.62 4.67 -9.25
CA PRO A 61 19.22 5.53 -8.23
C PRO A 61 18.35 6.73 -7.83
N MET A 62 17.58 7.31 -8.77
CA MET A 62 16.67 8.42 -8.47
C MET A 62 15.48 7.98 -7.61
N VAL A 63 14.91 6.82 -7.91
CA VAL A 63 13.85 6.21 -7.10
C VAL A 63 14.35 5.99 -5.68
N MET A 64 15.55 5.47 -5.52
CA MET A 64 16.18 5.21 -4.24
C MET A 64 16.39 6.50 -3.42
N SER A 65 16.93 7.53 -4.05
CA SER A 65 17.13 8.84 -3.41
C SER A 65 15.78 9.43 -2.96
N ALA A 66 14.77 9.36 -3.81
CA ALA A 66 13.44 9.85 -3.51
C ALA A 66 12.79 9.11 -2.32
N VAL A 67 12.90 7.78 -2.28
CA VAL A 67 12.40 6.99 -1.14
C VAL A 67 13.11 7.37 0.16
N GLN A 68 14.42 7.55 0.12
CA GLN A 68 15.19 7.98 1.30
C GLN A 68 14.71 9.34 1.80
N GLN A 69 14.52 10.30 0.89
CA GLN A 69 13.99 11.62 1.23
C GLN A 69 12.57 11.54 1.81
N LEU A 70 11.69 10.73 1.22
CA LEU A 70 10.32 10.58 1.70
C LEU A 70 10.23 9.91 3.07
N VAL A 71 11.16 9.04 3.41
CA VAL A 71 11.21 8.40 4.74
C VAL A 71 11.94 9.26 5.76
N GLY A 72 13.08 9.86 5.38
CA GLY A 72 13.99 10.56 6.29
C GLY A 72 13.77 12.07 6.40
N ASP A 73 13.43 12.76 5.29
CA ASP A 73 13.42 14.22 5.22
C ASP A 73 12.01 14.82 5.32
N VAL A 74 11.02 14.03 5.78
CA VAL A 74 9.66 14.48 6.01
C VAL A 74 9.39 14.57 7.51
N ALA A 75 8.83 15.67 7.96
CA ALA A 75 8.43 15.89 9.34
C ALA A 75 7.17 15.09 9.70
N TRP A 76 7.28 13.78 9.73
CA TRP A 76 6.16 12.88 10.00
C TRP A 76 5.55 13.08 11.40
N GLY A 77 6.37 13.44 12.37
CA GLY A 77 5.99 13.48 13.79
C GLY A 77 5.87 12.08 14.39
N ALA A 78 5.12 11.97 15.46
CA ALA A 78 4.88 10.67 16.10
C ALA A 78 3.96 9.81 15.22
N LEU A 79 4.45 8.65 14.77
CA LEU A 79 3.74 7.68 13.95
C LEU A 79 3.42 6.42 14.73
N ASP A 80 2.19 5.93 14.59
CA ASP A 80 1.84 4.57 15.04
C ASP A 80 2.18 3.54 13.94
N VAL A 81 1.90 3.89 12.69
CA VAL A 81 2.11 3.04 11.51
C VAL A 81 2.56 3.88 10.33
N LEU A 82 3.55 3.41 9.59
CA LEU A 82 3.95 3.93 8.28
C LEU A 82 3.67 2.88 7.22
N LEU A 83 2.80 3.20 6.26
CA LEU A 83 2.55 2.38 5.08
C LEU A 83 3.39 2.89 3.91
N ILE A 84 4.11 1.99 3.27
CA ILE A 84 4.93 2.28 2.09
C ILE A 84 4.35 1.53 0.89
N ASP A 85 3.83 2.27 -0.07
CA ASP A 85 3.45 1.71 -1.36
C ASP A 85 4.70 1.52 -2.21
N MET A 86 5.04 0.26 -2.48
CA MET A 86 6.28 -0.12 -3.15
C MET A 86 6.20 0.19 -4.65
N PRO A 87 7.30 0.63 -5.27
CA PRO A 87 7.36 0.78 -6.72
C PRO A 87 7.10 -0.58 -7.41
N PRO A 88 6.60 -0.59 -8.66
CA PRO A 88 6.29 -1.82 -9.36
C PRO A 88 7.55 -2.64 -9.67
N GLY A 89 7.40 -3.96 -9.67
CA GLY A 89 8.46 -4.90 -9.97
C GLY A 89 9.15 -5.50 -8.74
N THR A 90 10.24 -6.22 -8.96
CA THR A 90 11.06 -6.91 -7.93
C THR A 90 12.54 -6.56 -8.10
N GLY A 91 12.84 -5.34 -8.52
CA GLY A 91 14.19 -4.89 -8.85
C GLY A 91 14.97 -4.34 -7.64
N ASP A 92 16.12 -3.72 -7.95
CA ASP A 92 17.06 -3.22 -6.95
C ASP A 92 16.45 -2.15 -6.02
N ALA A 93 15.47 -1.38 -6.49
CA ALA A 93 14.81 -0.37 -5.69
C ALA A 93 14.05 -0.97 -4.50
N GLN A 94 13.28 -2.04 -4.75
CA GLN A 94 12.54 -2.76 -3.71
C GLN A 94 13.49 -3.44 -2.72
N LEU A 95 14.52 -4.10 -3.23
CA LEU A 95 15.54 -4.75 -2.40
C LEU A 95 16.23 -3.73 -1.49
N THR A 96 16.67 -2.61 -2.05
CA THR A 96 17.38 -1.60 -1.28
C THR A 96 16.49 -0.92 -0.25
N LEU A 97 15.22 -0.64 -0.58
CA LEU A 97 14.26 -0.13 0.39
C LEU A 97 14.10 -1.10 1.56
N SER A 98 13.86 -2.37 1.25
CA SER A 98 13.67 -3.41 2.27
C SER A 98 14.89 -3.63 3.16
N GLN A 99 16.09 -3.30 2.67
CA GLN A 99 17.33 -3.39 3.45
C GLN A 99 17.62 -2.14 4.29
N ARG A 100 17.13 -0.97 3.88
CA ARG A 100 17.43 0.31 4.52
C ARG A 100 16.35 0.77 5.49
N VAL A 101 15.09 0.37 5.24
CA VAL A 101 13.96 0.70 6.11
C VAL A 101 13.62 -0.53 6.94
N PRO A 102 13.60 -0.42 8.27
CA PRO A 102 13.22 -1.53 9.14
C PRO A 102 11.73 -1.83 8.98
N LEU A 103 11.41 -2.77 8.08
CA LEU A 103 10.03 -3.15 7.79
C LEU A 103 9.52 -4.16 8.81
N THR A 104 8.38 -3.90 9.41
CA THR A 104 7.65 -4.86 10.27
C THR A 104 7.17 -6.06 9.45
N GLY A 105 6.83 -5.84 8.19
CA GLY A 105 6.43 -6.88 7.24
C GLY A 105 5.85 -6.30 5.97
N ALA A 106 5.47 -7.17 5.05
CA ALA A 106 4.91 -6.83 3.76
C ALA A 106 3.52 -7.45 3.56
N VAL A 107 2.63 -6.71 2.93
CA VAL A 107 1.33 -7.20 2.44
C VAL A 107 1.42 -7.32 0.92
N ILE A 108 0.98 -8.44 0.39
CA ILE A 108 0.95 -8.70 -1.05
C ILE A 108 -0.47 -8.56 -1.55
N VAL A 109 -0.69 -7.69 -2.51
CA VAL A 109 -1.98 -7.50 -3.17
C VAL A 109 -1.90 -8.05 -4.58
N SER A 110 -2.83 -8.93 -4.95
CA SER A 110 -2.92 -9.53 -6.28
C SER A 110 -4.37 -9.64 -6.74
N THR A 111 -4.58 -9.70 -8.04
CA THR A 111 -5.86 -10.17 -8.60
C THR A 111 -5.84 -11.70 -8.74
N PRO A 112 -7.00 -12.37 -8.93
CA PRO A 112 -7.04 -13.84 -9.03
C PRO A 112 -6.38 -14.41 -10.29
N GLN A 113 -5.97 -13.58 -11.25
CA GLN A 113 -5.38 -14.02 -12.53
C GLN A 113 -4.01 -14.66 -12.34
N ASP A 114 -3.72 -15.74 -13.06
CA ASP A 114 -2.45 -16.47 -12.98
C ASP A 114 -1.22 -15.60 -13.20
N ILE A 115 -1.30 -14.65 -14.13
CA ILE A 115 -0.17 -13.76 -14.42
C ILE A 115 0.12 -12.79 -13.26
N ALA A 116 -0.92 -12.29 -12.59
CA ALA A 116 -0.76 -11.45 -11.41
C ALA A 116 -0.21 -12.25 -10.22
N LEU A 117 -0.68 -13.49 -10.06
CA LEU A 117 -0.17 -14.41 -9.04
C LEU A 117 1.30 -14.76 -9.25
N LEU A 118 1.76 -14.83 -10.50
CA LEU A 118 3.18 -15.01 -10.79
C LEU A 118 4.03 -13.87 -10.24
N ASP A 119 3.59 -12.62 -10.40
CA ASP A 119 4.28 -11.45 -9.86
C ASP A 119 4.18 -11.39 -8.33
N ALA A 120 3.04 -11.78 -7.76
CA ALA A 120 2.89 -11.94 -6.31
C ALA A 120 3.90 -12.94 -5.73
N ARG A 121 4.10 -14.10 -6.37
CA ARG A 121 5.11 -15.10 -5.98
C ARG A 121 6.52 -14.53 -6.01
N ARG A 122 6.85 -13.74 -7.04
CA ARG A 122 8.16 -13.08 -7.14
C ARG A 122 8.37 -12.08 -6.01
N GLY A 123 7.34 -11.27 -5.69
CA GLY A 123 7.36 -10.34 -4.57
C GLY A 123 7.57 -11.05 -3.23
N ILE A 124 6.84 -12.13 -2.97
CA ILE A 124 6.98 -12.94 -1.76
C ILE A 124 8.40 -13.54 -1.67
N SER A 125 8.91 -14.09 -2.78
CA SER A 125 10.25 -14.64 -2.85
C SER A 125 11.33 -13.59 -2.56
N MET A 126 11.13 -12.36 -3.04
CA MET A 126 12.01 -11.23 -2.77
C MET A 126 12.00 -10.88 -1.27
N PHE A 127 10.83 -10.69 -0.66
CA PHE A 127 10.74 -10.35 0.75
C PHE A 127 11.33 -11.43 1.66
N ARG A 128 11.15 -12.69 1.33
CA ARG A 128 11.79 -13.82 2.04
C ARG A 128 13.31 -13.76 1.98
N LYS A 129 13.89 -13.39 0.81
CA LYS A 129 15.35 -13.28 0.65
C LYS A 129 15.97 -12.15 1.49
N VAL A 130 15.21 -11.10 1.77
CA VAL A 130 15.65 -9.97 2.61
C VAL A 130 15.12 -10.07 4.03
N GLU A 131 14.61 -11.23 4.42
CA GLU A 131 14.11 -11.54 5.76
C GLU A 131 12.99 -10.64 6.25
N VAL A 132 12.22 -10.05 5.31
CA VAL A 132 11.01 -9.28 5.62
C VAL A 132 9.82 -10.24 5.70
N PRO A 133 9.12 -10.31 6.84
CA PRO A 133 7.97 -11.18 7.01
C PRO A 133 6.83 -10.80 6.04
N VAL A 134 6.20 -11.80 5.42
CA VAL A 134 4.94 -11.60 4.69
C VAL A 134 3.80 -11.68 5.70
N LEU A 135 3.10 -10.56 5.91
CA LEU A 135 1.97 -10.43 6.85
C LEU A 135 0.69 -11.02 6.27
N GLY A 136 0.61 -11.13 4.96
CA GLY A 136 -0.50 -11.81 4.30
C GLY A 136 -0.72 -11.36 2.87
N LEU A 137 -1.70 -12.03 2.24
CA LEU A 137 -2.16 -11.76 0.88
C LEU A 137 -3.57 -11.20 0.90
N VAL A 138 -3.82 -10.26 -0.02
CA VAL A 138 -5.14 -9.69 -0.32
C VAL A 138 -5.48 -10.01 -1.77
N GLU A 139 -6.68 -10.53 -2.02
CA GLU A 139 -7.21 -10.69 -3.37
C GLU A 139 -8.00 -9.44 -3.75
N ASN A 140 -7.52 -8.67 -4.70
CA ASN A 140 -8.23 -7.52 -5.25
C ASN A 140 -9.02 -7.92 -6.49
N MET A 141 -10.14 -7.24 -6.75
CA MET A 141 -11.04 -7.54 -7.88
C MET A 141 -11.54 -8.98 -7.88
N SER A 142 -11.86 -9.53 -6.70
CA SER A 142 -12.22 -10.94 -6.49
C SER A 142 -13.55 -11.30 -7.17
N VAL A 143 -14.55 -10.43 -7.06
CA VAL A 143 -15.88 -10.64 -7.63
C VAL A 143 -16.43 -9.32 -8.13
N PHE A 144 -16.97 -9.30 -9.32
CA PHE A 144 -17.77 -8.18 -9.81
C PHE A 144 -19.21 -8.35 -9.36
N VAL A 145 -19.75 -7.36 -8.67
CA VAL A 145 -21.16 -7.33 -8.27
C VAL A 145 -21.93 -6.45 -9.24
N CYS A 146 -22.91 -7.04 -9.93
CA CYS A 146 -23.72 -6.31 -10.89
C CYS A 146 -24.55 -5.22 -10.18
N PRO A 147 -24.44 -3.95 -10.55
CA PRO A 147 -25.19 -2.87 -9.90
C PRO A 147 -26.70 -2.93 -10.14
N HIS A 148 -27.16 -3.72 -11.11
CA HIS A 148 -28.58 -3.82 -11.46
C HIS A 148 -29.29 -4.98 -10.76
N CYS A 149 -28.67 -6.17 -10.68
CA CYS A 149 -29.29 -7.36 -10.12
C CYS A 149 -28.60 -7.90 -8.86
N GLY A 150 -27.44 -7.36 -8.49
CA GLY A 150 -26.67 -7.83 -7.33
C GLY A 150 -25.96 -9.17 -7.54
N GLU A 151 -26.02 -9.77 -8.73
CA GLU A 151 -25.36 -11.04 -9.03
C GLU A 151 -23.85 -10.88 -9.07
N GLY A 152 -23.13 -11.78 -8.39
CA GLY A 152 -21.68 -11.82 -8.37
C GLY A 152 -21.11 -12.64 -9.54
N THR A 153 -20.14 -12.06 -10.27
CA THR A 153 -19.45 -12.75 -11.37
C THR A 153 -17.95 -12.65 -11.19
N HIS A 154 -17.26 -13.79 -11.25
CA HIS A 154 -15.79 -13.84 -11.14
C HIS A 154 -15.14 -13.59 -12.51
N ILE A 155 -15.01 -12.30 -12.87
CA ILE A 155 -14.48 -11.89 -14.18
C ILE A 155 -13.03 -12.34 -14.37
N PHE A 156 -12.23 -12.32 -13.30
CA PHE A 156 -10.80 -12.60 -13.32
C PHE A 156 -10.42 -13.96 -12.72
N GLY A 157 -11.41 -14.82 -12.45
CA GLY A 157 -11.24 -16.04 -11.68
C GLY A 157 -11.59 -15.86 -10.21
N ALA A 158 -11.47 -16.89 -9.41
CA ALA A 158 -11.87 -16.91 -8.00
C ALA A 158 -10.80 -17.58 -7.11
N GLY A 159 -10.48 -16.97 -5.97
CA GLY A 159 -9.70 -17.60 -4.91
C GLY A 159 -8.25 -17.86 -5.25
N GLY A 160 -7.70 -17.23 -6.31
CA GLY A 160 -6.32 -17.45 -6.73
C GLY A 160 -5.31 -17.02 -5.69
N ALA A 161 -5.50 -15.84 -5.09
CA ALA A 161 -4.60 -15.36 -4.03
C ALA A 161 -4.76 -16.14 -2.72
N ARG A 162 -5.96 -16.64 -2.41
CA ARG A 162 -6.21 -17.53 -1.26
C ARG A 162 -5.46 -18.86 -1.42
N ALA A 163 -5.60 -19.50 -2.58
CA ALA A 163 -4.90 -20.75 -2.88
C ALA A 163 -3.37 -20.56 -2.87
N GLU A 164 -2.90 -19.42 -3.31
CA GLU A 164 -1.47 -19.08 -3.28
C GLU A 164 -0.97 -18.85 -1.85
N ALA A 165 -1.76 -18.17 -1.01
CA ALA A 165 -1.46 -17.98 0.40
C ALA A 165 -1.30 -19.32 1.12
N GLU A 166 -2.22 -20.25 0.90
CA GLU A 166 -2.16 -21.62 1.46
C GLU A 166 -0.89 -22.37 1.02
N LYS A 167 -0.57 -22.35 -0.27
CA LYS A 167 0.66 -23.00 -0.81
C LYS A 167 1.93 -22.43 -0.20
N LEU A 168 1.94 -21.14 0.09
CA LEU A 168 3.11 -20.44 0.60
C LEU A 168 3.18 -20.39 2.13
N GLY A 169 2.15 -20.92 2.82
CA GLY A 169 2.04 -20.85 4.26
C GLY A 169 1.97 -19.40 4.78
N ALA A 170 1.33 -18.50 4.02
CA ALA A 170 1.14 -17.11 4.38
C ALA A 170 -0.33 -16.86 4.77
N PRO A 171 -0.64 -15.91 5.67
CA PRO A 171 -2.01 -15.55 5.99
C PRO A 171 -2.77 -15.03 4.76
N PHE A 172 -4.07 -15.36 4.66
CA PHE A 172 -4.97 -14.73 3.70
C PHE A 172 -5.80 -13.67 4.44
N LEU A 173 -5.60 -12.41 4.10
CA LEU A 173 -6.20 -11.28 4.81
C LEU A 173 -7.63 -10.98 4.37
N GLY A 174 -7.96 -11.22 3.12
CA GLY A 174 -9.32 -11.00 2.62
C GLY A 174 -9.37 -10.68 1.13
N GLU A 175 -10.58 -10.34 0.71
CA GLU A 175 -10.94 -10.08 -0.69
C GLU A 175 -11.57 -8.70 -0.81
N VAL A 176 -11.20 -7.96 -1.87
CA VAL A 176 -11.83 -6.68 -2.22
C VAL A 176 -12.63 -6.88 -3.51
N PRO A 177 -13.92 -6.59 -3.52
CA PRO A 177 -14.74 -6.76 -4.71
C PRO A 177 -14.39 -5.73 -5.80
N LEU A 178 -14.65 -6.08 -7.05
CA LEU A 178 -14.70 -5.15 -8.16
C LEU A 178 -16.09 -4.50 -8.20
N ALA A 179 -16.21 -3.30 -7.64
CA ALA A 179 -17.46 -2.57 -7.56
C ALA A 179 -17.35 -1.22 -8.29
N LEU A 180 -18.41 -0.86 -9.02
CA LEU A 180 -18.48 0.43 -9.73
C LEU A 180 -18.39 1.60 -8.74
N GLU A 181 -19.12 1.50 -7.64
CA GLU A 181 -19.13 2.48 -6.57
C GLU A 181 -17.71 2.73 -6.00
N LEU A 182 -16.96 1.64 -5.76
CA LEU A 182 -15.58 1.76 -5.26
C LEU A 182 -14.72 2.60 -6.21
N ARG A 183 -14.83 2.36 -7.53
CA ARG A 183 -14.11 3.14 -8.54
C ARG A 183 -14.55 4.61 -8.53
N GLU A 184 -15.86 4.87 -8.50
CA GLU A 184 -16.41 6.23 -8.53
C GLU A 184 -16.00 7.04 -7.31
N ARG A 185 -16.05 6.46 -6.12
CA ARG A 185 -15.58 7.09 -4.87
C ARG A 185 -14.09 7.38 -4.92
N CYS A 186 -13.28 6.42 -5.37
CA CYS A 186 -11.85 6.64 -5.54
C CYS A 186 -11.53 7.76 -6.53
N ASP A 187 -12.26 7.83 -7.66
CA ASP A 187 -12.10 8.91 -8.65
C ASP A 187 -12.55 10.29 -8.07
N ALA A 188 -13.49 10.31 -7.13
CA ALA A 188 -13.95 11.51 -6.41
C ALA A 188 -13.03 11.91 -5.24
N GLY A 189 -12.05 11.10 -4.88
CA GLY A 189 -11.18 11.34 -3.71
C GLY A 189 -11.85 11.00 -2.38
N GLU A 190 -12.85 10.14 -2.40
CA GLU A 190 -13.59 9.66 -1.23
C GLU A 190 -13.17 8.22 -0.90
N PRO A 191 -12.47 7.99 0.23
CA PRO A 191 -12.03 6.64 0.58
C PRO A 191 -13.23 5.73 0.88
N ALA A 192 -13.26 4.57 0.24
CA ALA A 192 -14.33 3.59 0.47
C ALA A 192 -14.34 3.05 1.90
N ALA A 193 -13.20 3.06 2.58
CA ALA A 193 -13.06 2.64 3.97
C ALA A 193 -13.77 3.57 4.99
N ASP A 194 -14.29 4.70 4.56
CA ASP A 194 -15.08 5.61 5.41
C ASP A 194 -16.58 5.23 5.47
N ASP A 195 -16.97 4.18 4.74
CA ASP A 195 -18.34 3.71 4.64
C ASP A 195 -18.48 2.25 5.08
N ASP A 196 -18.70 2.03 6.38
CA ASP A 196 -18.91 0.71 6.97
C ASP A 196 -20.16 -0.01 6.45
N ALA A 197 -21.11 0.72 5.86
CA ALA A 197 -22.33 0.14 5.32
C ALA A 197 -22.11 -0.52 3.96
N SER A 198 -21.10 -0.07 3.19
CA SER A 198 -20.82 -0.64 1.88
C SER A 198 -20.08 -1.99 1.97
N PRO A 199 -20.28 -2.90 1.01
CA PRO A 199 -19.52 -4.15 0.93
C PRO A 199 -18.00 -3.90 0.80
N SER A 200 -17.61 -2.89 0.04
CA SER A 200 -16.21 -2.51 -0.15
C SER A 200 -15.59 -1.98 1.15
N GLY A 201 -16.30 -1.09 1.86
CA GLY A 201 -15.83 -0.57 3.15
C GLY A 201 -15.64 -1.67 4.18
N ARG A 202 -16.60 -2.56 4.34
CA ARG A 202 -16.47 -3.73 5.22
C ARG A 202 -15.28 -4.61 4.86
N ALA A 203 -15.04 -4.86 3.56
CA ALA A 203 -13.89 -5.63 3.12
C ALA A 203 -12.56 -5.00 3.56
N PHE A 204 -12.41 -3.69 3.42
CA PHE A 204 -11.22 -2.96 3.88
C PHE A 204 -11.05 -3.02 5.40
N HIS A 205 -12.14 -2.87 6.18
CA HIS A 205 -12.10 -2.99 7.64
C HIS A 205 -11.69 -4.40 8.10
N ASP A 206 -12.26 -5.43 7.49
CA ASP A 206 -11.92 -6.82 7.82
C ASP A 206 -10.46 -7.15 7.50
N ILE A 207 -9.96 -6.68 6.36
CA ILE A 207 -8.55 -6.83 5.97
C ILE A 207 -7.66 -6.10 6.96
N ALA A 208 -7.99 -4.86 7.31
CA ALA A 208 -7.21 -4.07 8.26
C ALA A 208 -7.18 -4.71 9.65
N ALA A 209 -8.30 -5.24 10.14
CA ALA A 209 -8.39 -5.92 11.42
C ALA A 209 -7.50 -7.18 11.45
N ARG A 210 -7.56 -8.02 10.41
CA ARG A 210 -6.71 -9.22 10.29
C ARG A 210 -5.24 -8.87 10.17
N LEU A 211 -4.91 -7.86 9.37
CA LEU A 211 -3.53 -7.37 9.25
C LEU A 211 -3.00 -6.89 10.60
N TRP A 212 -3.82 -6.15 11.36
CA TRP A 212 -3.42 -5.67 12.67
C TRP A 212 -3.16 -6.82 13.65
N GLN A 213 -4.00 -7.85 13.65
CA GLN A 213 -3.78 -9.06 14.45
C GLN A 213 -2.45 -9.74 14.11
N GLU A 214 -2.10 -9.83 12.81
CA GLU A 214 -0.81 -10.39 12.39
C GLU A 214 0.37 -9.53 12.88
N VAL A 215 0.25 -8.21 12.83
CA VAL A 215 1.28 -7.29 13.35
C VAL A 215 1.44 -7.47 14.86
N GLU A 216 0.34 -7.50 15.62
CA GLU A 216 0.39 -7.66 17.09
C GLU A 216 0.93 -9.03 17.50
N SER A 217 0.51 -10.09 16.84
CA SER A 217 1.03 -11.44 17.08
C SER A 217 2.55 -11.50 16.92
N ARG A 218 3.08 -10.87 15.89
CA ARG A 218 4.53 -10.82 15.65
C ARG A 218 5.27 -9.92 16.63
N ARG A 219 4.67 -8.82 17.06
CA ARG A 219 5.24 -7.96 18.11
C ARG A 219 5.35 -8.68 19.45
N ALA A 220 4.41 -9.56 19.74
CA ALA A 220 4.43 -10.36 20.99
C ALA A 220 5.46 -11.48 20.96
N THR A 221 5.82 -12.00 19.78
CA THR A 221 6.72 -13.17 19.62
C THR A 221 8.09 -12.84 19.06
N GLY A 222 8.28 -11.66 18.49
CA GLY A 222 9.48 -11.24 17.79
C GLY A 222 10.44 -10.38 18.64
N PRO A 223 11.67 -10.16 18.15
CA PRO A 223 12.55 -9.14 18.71
C PRO A 223 11.88 -7.77 18.63
N ALA A 224 12.19 -6.89 19.59
CA ALA A 224 11.61 -5.54 19.61
C ALA A 224 11.78 -4.84 18.24
N PRO A 225 10.72 -4.19 17.72
CA PRO A 225 10.82 -3.53 16.44
C PRO A 225 11.96 -2.50 16.46
N PRO A 226 12.72 -2.40 15.36
CA PRO A 226 13.79 -1.43 15.27
C PRO A 226 13.22 -0.02 15.47
N ARG A 227 13.82 0.76 16.39
CA ARG A 227 13.46 2.16 16.55
C ARG A 227 14.09 2.95 15.41
N ILE A 228 13.28 3.63 14.62
CA ILE A 228 13.77 4.67 13.71
C ILE A 228 14.19 5.84 14.61
N VAL A 229 15.50 5.95 14.89
CA VAL A 229 16.08 7.14 15.50
C VAL A 229 16.46 8.05 14.34
N MET A 230 15.72 9.11 14.16
CA MET A 230 16.12 10.20 13.26
C MET A 230 17.11 11.08 14.06
N GLU A 231 18.39 11.00 13.74
CA GLU A 231 19.42 11.96 14.15
C GLU A 231 19.38 13.20 13.26
#